data_c2ba4c3b853599b0ce0e0c9aa4851ab8
#
_entry.id   c2ba4c3b853599b0ce0e0c9aa4851ab8
#
_cell.length_a   1.000
_cell.length_b   1.000
_cell.length_c   1.000
_cell.angle_alpha   90.00
_cell.angle_beta   90.00
_cell.angle_gamma   90.00
#
_symmetry.space_group_name_H-M   'P 1'
#
loop_
_entity.id
_entity.type
_entity.pdbx_description
1 polymer ?
#
loop_
_entity_poly.entity_id
_entity_poly.type
_entity_poly.pdbx_seq_one_letter_code
_entity_poly.pdbx_strand_id
1 'polypeptide(L)'
;MSAAFSADDRLFDEEGRGRLRDATRMSWVLAAMVAAFLAWAWFAKLDEVATGTGKVVPTSHEQILQSLEGGILAKLGQVLAQLDPTQAGSTVEESAAKYRAALAAQARLQAEVDETPLRFSRELDGYPALKAEQQRLYETRRRSLAGSTGLIDESLALINREVGIGESLIATGAASNVEVLRLKRQRADLDLKKADLRSQYLVEARQDLAKVSEEVEALAPVVRGRSDTLQRLTLRSPVRGVVKNIEVSTIGGVVPPNGKVMEIVPLDDRLLIETRISPRDIAFIRPGQRASVKITAYDYSIFGGLEGEVSSISPDTIRDEVNPDIYYYRVFVRTRSDALVNKAGRRFPIVPGMIATADIHTGSKTILQYLLKPLNRAQEALRER
;
A
#
# COMPACT_ATOMS: atom_id res chain seq x y z
N MET A 1 71.50 84.68 -51.59
CA MET A 1 71.56 83.46 -50.78
C MET A 1 70.32 83.46 -49.92
N SER A 2 69.22 82.86 -50.34
CA SER A 2 68.10 82.49 -49.53
C SER A 2 67.00 81.91 -50.38
N ALA A 3 67.03 80.62 -50.65
CA ALA A 3 65.91 79.89 -51.20
C ALA A 3 66.20 78.35 -51.25
N ALA A 4 66.40 77.71 -50.08
CA ALA A 4 66.54 76.27 -50.00
C ALA A 4 66.10 75.68 -48.66
N PHE A 5 64.97 76.16 -48.06
CA PHE A 5 64.49 75.64 -46.75
C PHE A 5 62.97 75.48 -46.67
N SER A 6 62.31 75.13 -47.78
CA SER A 6 60.84 75.01 -47.74
C SER A 6 60.27 73.73 -48.35
N ALA A 7 61.10 72.81 -48.85
CA ALA A 7 60.59 71.59 -49.47
C ALA A 7 60.58 70.34 -48.51
N ASP A 8 61.47 70.34 -47.53
CA ASP A 8 61.61 69.15 -46.62
C ASP A 8 60.56 69.14 -45.49
N ASP A 9 60.08 70.28 -45.07
CA ASP A 9 59.06 70.37 -43.99
C ASP A 9 57.65 69.86 -44.42
N ARG A 10 57.37 69.95 -45.75
CA ARG A 10 56.07 69.44 -46.26
C ARG A 10 56.00 67.95 -46.41
N LEU A 11 57.10 67.25 -46.60
CA LEU A 11 57.16 65.80 -46.73
C LEU A 11 57.00 65.14 -45.36
N PHE A 12 57.54 65.72 -44.29
CA PHE A 12 57.35 65.22 -42.91
C PHE A 12 55.94 65.46 -42.39
N ASP A 13 55.24 66.46 -42.81
CA ASP A 13 53.88 66.82 -42.44
C ASP A 13 52.85 65.92 -43.15
N GLU A 14 53.11 65.46 -44.40
CA GLU A 14 52.20 64.52 -45.11
C GLU A 14 52.31 63.08 -44.60
N GLU A 15 53.54 62.58 -44.30
CA GLU A 15 53.71 61.27 -43.66
C GLU A 15 53.15 61.24 -42.27
N GLY A 16 53.28 62.36 -41.49
CA GLY A 16 52.68 62.46 -40.15
C GLY A 16 51.14 62.40 -40.17
N ARG A 17 50.53 63.11 -41.17
CA ARG A 17 49.06 63.16 -41.35
C ARG A 17 48.51 61.78 -41.86
N GLY A 18 49.27 61.08 -42.71
CA GLY A 18 48.93 59.74 -43.16
C GLY A 18 48.89 58.74 -41.98
N ARG A 19 49.95 58.75 -41.18
CA ARG A 19 50.03 57.87 -39.97
C ARG A 19 48.98 58.19 -38.91
N LEU A 20 48.66 59.46 -38.70
CA LEU A 20 47.59 59.92 -37.81
C LEU A 20 46.19 59.51 -38.32
N ARG A 21 45.92 59.53 -39.61
CA ARG A 21 44.66 59.10 -40.24
C ARG A 21 44.52 57.59 -40.18
N ASP A 22 45.57 56.83 -40.38
CA ASP A 22 45.56 55.38 -40.25
C ASP A 22 45.46 54.97 -38.78
N ALA A 23 46.16 55.65 -37.85
CA ALA A 23 45.99 55.46 -36.41
C ALA A 23 44.55 55.75 -35.93
N THR A 24 43.96 56.89 -36.47
CA THR A 24 42.54 57.17 -36.14
C THR A 24 41.57 56.15 -36.76
N ARG A 25 41.81 55.71 -37.99
CA ARG A 25 40.98 54.60 -38.56
C ARG A 25 41.11 53.29 -37.77
N MET A 26 42.34 52.98 -37.38
CA MET A 26 42.61 51.79 -36.55
C MET A 26 41.98 51.92 -35.17
N SER A 27 41.97 53.09 -34.53
CA SER A 27 41.28 53.33 -33.26
C SER A 27 39.77 53.27 -33.42
N TRP A 28 39.19 53.76 -34.54
CA TRP A 28 37.74 53.56 -34.80
C TRP A 28 37.35 52.11 -35.06
N VAL A 29 38.18 51.32 -35.75
CA VAL A 29 37.98 49.90 -35.97
C VAL A 29 38.07 49.17 -34.64
N LEU A 30 39.07 49.49 -33.79
CA LEU A 30 39.15 48.90 -32.44
C LEU A 30 37.97 49.30 -31.58
N ALA A 31 37.55 50.56 -31.60
CA ALA A 31 36.35 50.99 -30.85
C ALA A 31 35.07 50.27 -31.33
N ALA A 32 34.92 50.10 -32.66
CA ALA A 32 33.83 49.41 -33.27
C ALA A 32 33.84 47.88 -32.85
N MET A 33 35.03 47.27 -32.82
CA MET A 33 35.20 45.88 -32.38
C MET A 33 34.87 45.70 -30.89
N VAL A 34 35.31 46.63 -30.02
CA VAL A 34 34.97 46.63 -28.59
C VAL A 34 33.46 46.84 -28.40
N ALA A 35 32.87 47.80 -29.16
CA ALA A 35 31.42 48.04 -29.11
C ALA A 35 30.61 46.79 -29.55
N ALA A 36 31.05 46.14 -30.64
CA ALA A 36 30.45 44.88 -31.10
C ALA A 36 30.60 43.73 -30.09
N PHE A 37 31.77 43.63 -29.45
CA PHE A 37 32.01 42.64 -28.38
C PHE A 37 31.12 42.92 -27.16
N LEU A 38 31.00 44.17 -26.74
CA LEU A 38 30.12 44.53 -25.61
C LEU A 38 28.63 44.27 -25.93
N ALA A 39 28.21 44.59 -27.17
CA ALA A 39 26.88 44.29 -27.63
C ALA A 39 26.63 42.78 -27.66
N TRP A 40 27.58 41.99 -28.18
CA TRP A 40 27.49 40.53 -28.15
C TRP A 40 27.48 40.01 -26.71
N ALA A 41 28.36 40.50 -25.83
CA ALA A 41 28.42 40.11 -24.43
C ALA A 41 27.15 40.48 -23.62
N TRP A 42 26.39 41.48 -24.08
CA TRP A 42 25.08 41.84 -23.53
C TRP A 42 23.99 40.85 -23.94
N PHE A 43 24.00 40.36 -25.18
CA PHE A 43 22.99 39.41 -25.68
C PHE A 43 23.31 37.96 -25.38
N ALA A 44 24.57 37.59 -25.29
CA ALA A 44 25.01 36.23 -25.01
C ALA A 44 24.72 35.85 -23.53
N LYS A 45 23.87 34.86 -23.34
CA LYS A 45 23.48 34.32 -22.02
C LYS A 45 24.27 33.06 -21.72
N LEU A 46 24.81 32.97 -20.53
CA LEU A 46 25.36 31.76 -19.94
C LEU A 46 24.38 31.23 -18.90
N ASP A 47 24.13 29.92 -18.94
CA ASP A 47 23.35 29.24 -17.91
C ASP A 47 24.15 29.16 -16.61
N GLU A 48 23.53 29.55 -15.51
CA GLU A 48 24.07 29.43 -14.17
C GLU A 48 23.50 28.18 -13.55
N VAL A 49 24.37 27.28 -13.09
CA VAL A 49 24.00 26.00 -12.47
C VAL A 49 24.57 25.91 -11.06
N ALA A 50 23.76 25.40 -10.15
CA ALA A 50 24.22 24.97 -8.84
C ALA A 50 24.45 23.45 -8.90
N THR A 51 25.69 23.04 -8.63
CA THR A 51 26.08 21.63 -8.71
C THR A 51 26.09 21.02 -7.32
N GLY A 52 25.43 19.87 -7.18
CA GLY A 52 25.47 19.07 -5.96
C GLY A 52 25.80 17.61 -6.24
N THR A 53 26.57 17.01 -5.35
CA THR A 53 26.83 15.57 -5.35
C THR A 53 25.80 14.86 -4.47
N GLY A 54 25.41 13.67 -4.85
CA GLY A 54 24.42 12.91 -4.10
C GLY A 54 24.34 11.46 -4.51
N LYS A 55 23.26 10.82 -4.10
CA LYS A 55 23.00 9.41 -4.38
C LYS A 55 21.58 9.21 -4.91
N VAL A 56 21.43 8.16 -5.69
CA VAL A 56 20.13 7.69 -6.14
C VAL A 56 19.41 7.04 -4.96
N VAL A 57 18.23 7.52 -4.64
CA VAL A 57 17.35 6.94 -3.62
C VAL A 57 16.01 6.54 -4.26
N PRO A 58 15.34 5.50 -3.76
CA PRO A 58 14.00 5.18 -4.22
C PRO A 58 13.04 6.30 -3.79
N THR A 59 11.98 6.51 -4.57
CA THR A 59 10.92 7.48 -4.21
C THR A 59 10.14 7.02 -2.98
N SER A 60 9.96 5.71 -2.86
CA SER A 60 9.32 5.07 -1.72
C SER A 60 10.35 4.74 -0.64
N HIS A 61 9.95 4.88 0.61
CA HIS A 61 10.80 4.49 1.75
C HIS A 61 11.02 2.98 1.76
N GLU A 62 12.16 2.57 2.34
CA GLU A 62 12.44 1.16 2.60
C GLU A 62 11.27 0.54 3.37
N GLN A 63 10.79 -0.61 2.89
CA GLN A 63 9.71 -1.35 3.54
C GLN A 63 10.31 -2.36 4.51
N ILE A 64 10.03 -2.15 5.78
CA ILE A 64 10.44 -3.08 6.84
C ILE A 64 9.35 -4.14 6.97
N LEU A 65 9.69 -5.39 6.70
CA LEU A 65 8.79 -6.51 6.89
C LEU A 65 8.94 -7.02 8.31
N GLN A 66 7.88 -6.86 9.11
CA GLN A 66 7.80 -7.30 10.50
C GLN A 66 6.78 -8.43 10.63
N SER A 67 7.05 -9.37 11.54
CA SER A 67 6.07 -10.38 11.92
C SER A 67 5.25 -9.87 13.10
N LEU A 68 3.94 -9.77 12.93
CA LEU A 68 3.04 -9.30 13.99
C LEU A 68 2.94 -10.33 15.13
N GLU A 69 2.81 -11.59 14.77
CA GLU A 69 2.55 -12.69 15.71
C GLU A 69 3.85 -13.32 16.26
N GLY A 70 4.98 -13.13 15.56
CA GLY A 70 6.20 -13.90 15.82
C GLY A 70 6.08 -15.35 15.31
N GLY A 71 7.11 -16.14 15.51
CA GLY A 71 7.12 -17.56 15.14
C GLY A 71 8.49 -18.07 14.72
N ILE A 72 8.52 -19.30 14.22
CA ILE A 72 9.72 -19.98 13.74
C ILE A 72 9.76 -19.89 12.21
N LEU A 73 10.90 -19.51 11.65
CA LEU A 73 11.10 -19.44 10.20
C LEU A 73 11.13 -20.85 9.60
N ALA A 74 10.09 -21.23 8.86
CA ALA A 74 9.99 -22.56 8.27
C ALA A 74 10.58 -22.64 6.85
N LYS A 75 10.41 -21.60 6.02
CA LYS A 75 10.87 -21.63 4.62
C LYS A 75 11.12 -20.23 4.07
N LEU A 76 12.21 -20.13 3.30
CA LEU A 76 12.51 -19.00 2.42
C LEU A 76 12.25 -19.40 0.97
N GLY A 77 11.68 -18.49 0.15
CA GLY A 77 11.44 -18.76 -1.26
C GLY A 77 10.71 -17.62 -1.97
N GLN A 78 9.93 -17.94 -3.02
CA GLN A 78 9.14 -16.96 -3.80
C GLN A 78 8.12 -16.21 -2.91
N VAL A 79 7.61 -16.86 -1.86
CA VAL A 79 7.10 -16.22 -0.66
C VAL A 79 8.33 -15.82 0.16
N LEU A 80 8.42 -14.57 0.58
CA LEU A 80 9.63 -14.01 1.21
C LEU A 80 10.07 -14.77 2.46
N ALA A 81 9.12 -15.13 3.32
CA ALA A 81 9.32 -15.99 4.47
C ALA A 81 8.01 -16.69 4.84
N GLN A 82 8.12 -17.88 5.42
CA GLN A 82 6.99 -18.60 5.97
C GLN A 82 7.35 -19.03 7.39
N LEU A 83 6.57 -18.56 8.35
CA LEU A 83 6.65 -19.01 9.73
C LEU A 83 5.95 -20.36 9.88
N ASP A 84 6.28 -21.13 10.92
CA ASP A 84 5.66 -22.42 11.17
C ASP A 84 4.15 -22.28 11.42
N PRO A 85 3.30 -22.83 10.56
CA PRO A 85 1.85 -22.70 10.67
C PRO A 85 1.22 -23.75 11.61
N THR A 86 1.98 -24.71 12.16
CA THR A 86 1.45 -25.91 12.83
C THR A 86 0.53 -25.56 13.98
N GLN A 87 0.96 -24.71 14.90
CA GLN A 87 0.15 -24.32 16.06
C GLN A 87 -1.06 -23.48 15.65
N ALA A 88 -0.85 -22.48 14.80
CA ALA A 88 -1.92 -21.62 14.32
C ALA A 88 -2.94 -22.41 13.49
N GLY A 89 -2.47 -23.32 12.64
CA GLY A 89 -3.33 -24.22 11.86
C GLY A 89 -4.20 -25.11 12.72
N SER A 90 -3.62 -25.71 13.76
CA SER A 90 -4.37 -26.55 14.73
C SER A 90 -5.45 -25.75 15.47
N THR A 91 -5.16 -24.52 15.89
CA THR A 91 -6.15 -23.67 16.58
C THR A 91 -7.26 -23.18 15.64
N VAL A 92 -6.94 -22.91 14.37
CA VAL A 92 -7.95 -22.60 13.33
C VAL A 92 -8.88 -23.80 13.14
N GLU A 93 -8.31 -25.01 12.94
CA GLU A 93 -9.11 -26.22 12.68
C GLU A 93 -10.02 -26.59 13.87
N GLU A 94 -9.52 -26.49 15.11
CA GLU A 94 -10.35 -26.68 16.31
C GLU A 94 -11.56 -25.73 16.35
N SER A 95 -11.32 -24.43 16.10
CA SER A 95 -12.39 -23.43 16.12
C SER A 95 -13.36 -23.61 14.96
N ALA A 96 -12.85 -23.95 13.79
CA ALA A 96 -13.66 -24.21 12.61
C ALA A 96 -14.49 -25.49 12.77
N ALA A 97 -13.96 -26.53 13.46
CA ALA A 97 -14.72 -27.74 13.77
C ALA A 97 -15.90 -27.44 14.71
N LYS A 98 -15.67 -26.64 15.77
CA LYS A 98 -16.76 -26.20 16.69
C LYS A 98 -17.80 -25.36 15.93
N TYR A 99 -17.37 -24.40 15.14
CA TYR A 99 -18.26 -23.57 14.32
C TYR A 99 -19.12 -24.42 13.37
N ARG A 100 -18.51 -25.35 12.63
CA ARG A 100 -19.24 -26.26 11.72
C ARG A 100 -20.23 -27.13 12.43
N ALA A 101 -19.89 -27.65 13.64
CA ALA A 101 -20.80 -28.43 14.45
C ALA A 101 -22.01 -27.61 14.89
N ALA A 102 -21.78 -26.40 15.39
CA ALA A 102 -22.86 -25.47 15.75
C ALA A 102 -23.71 -25.07 14.53
N LEU A 103 -23.11 -24.79 13.38
CA LEU A 103 -23.83 -24.46 12.15
C LEU A 103 -24.71 -25.59 11.65
N ALA A 104 -24.26 -26.85 11.76
CA ALA A 104 -25.04 -28.02 11.40
C ALA A 104 -26.20 -28.25 12.37
N ALA A 105 -25.98 -28.04 13.67
CA ALA A 105 -27.04 -28.11 14.68
C ALA A 105 -28.07 -27.00 14.51
N GLN A 106 -27.63 -25.76 14.19
CA GLN A 106 -28.53 -24.65 13.89
C GLN A 106 -29.46 -24.98 12.70
N ALA A 107 -28.90 -25.53 11.62
CA ALA A 107 -29.69 -25.90 10.44
C ALA A 107 -30.76 -26.96 10.80
N ARG A 108 -30.42 -27.94 11.64
CA ARG A 108 -31.37 -28.94 12.12
C ARG A 108 -32.46 -28.31 12.98
N LEU A 109 -32.12 -27.54 13.99
CA LEU A 109 -33.07 -26.89 14.89
C LEU A 109 -33.97 -25.90 14.16
N GLN A 110 -33.44 -25.16 13.20
CA GLN A 110 -34.24 -24.30 12.34
C GLN A 110 -35.29 -25.10 11.55
N ALA A 111 -34.88 -26.24 10.98
CA ALA A 111 -35.81 -27.14 10.27
C ALA A 111 -36.88 -27.74 11.19
N GLU A 112 -36.54 -28.06 12.47
CA GLU A 112 -37.46 -28.51 13.48
C GLU A 112 -38.48 -27.43 13.86
N VAL A 113 -38.04 -26.18 14.09
CA VAL A 113 -38.90 -25.04 14.46
C VAL A 113 -39.83 -24.63 13.35
N ASP A 114 -39.31 -24.59 12.10
CA ASP A 114 -40.08 -24.18 10.91
C ASP A 114 -40.92 -25.33 10.32
N GLU A 115 -40.81 -26.54 10.85
CA GLU A 115 -41.42 -27.77 10.33
C GLU A 115 -41.09 -28.01 8.84
N THR A 116 -39.88 -27.61 8.40
CA THR A 116 -39.44 -27.69 6.99
C THR A 116 -38.45 -28.84 6.78
N PRO A 117 -38.20 -29.29 5.55
CA PRO A 117 -37.15 -30.24 5.26
C PRO A 117 -35.77 -29.68 5.63
N LEU A 118 -34.93 -30.50 6.27
CA LEU A 118 -33.58 -30.13 6.67
C LEU A 118 -32.72 -29.79 5.45
N ARG A 119 -32.12 -28.60 5.45
CA ARG A 119 -31.17 -28.12 4.43
C ARG A 119 -29.92 -27.58 5.11
N PHE A 120 -28.77 -28.01 4.61
CA PHE A 120 -27.48 -27.56 5.12
C PHE A 120 -26.91 -26.46 4.28
N SER A 121 -26.12 -25.56 4.90
CA SER A 121 -25.32 -24.54 4.23
C SER A 121 -24.24 -25.21 3.36
N ARG A 122 -23.82 -24.52 2.28
CA ARG A 122 -22.72 -24.94 1.40
C ARG A 122 -21.39 -25.13 2.13
N GLU A 123 -21.19 -24.40 3.23
CA GLU A 123 -19.99 -24.52 4.07
C GLU A 123 -19.80 -25.91 4.66
N LEU A 124 -20.88 -26.70 4.75
CA LEU A 124 -20.87 -28.07 5.27
C LEU A 124 -20.72 -29.14 4.17
N ASP A 125 -20.57 -28.76 2.91
CA ASP A 125 -20.52 -29.73 1.80
C ASP A 125 -19.31 -30.68 1.89
N GLY A 126 -18.20 -30.21 2.45
CA GLY A 126 -17.02 -31.05 2.69
C GLY A 126 -17.11 -31.98 3.90
N TYR A 127 -18.22 -31.96 4.66
CA TYR A 127 -18.34 -32.68 5.93
C TYR A 127 -19.56 -33.64 5.97
N PRO A 128 -19.57 -34.68 5.13
CA PRO A 128 -20.74 -35.56 4.99
C PRO A 128 -21.08 -36.31 6.27
N ALA A 129 -20.09 -36.67 7.10
CA ALA A 129 -20.31 -37.36 8.36
C ALA A 129 -21.13 -36.53 9.35
N LEU A 130 -20.80 -35.24 9.48
CA LEU A 130 -21.51 -34.27 10.32
C LEU A 130 -22.96 -34.07 9.85
N LYS A 131 -23.14 -33.90 8.54
CA LYS A 131 -24.48 -33.80 7.93
C LYS A 131 -25.32 -35.03 8.21
N ALA A 132 -24.74 -36.23 8.03
CA ALA A 132 -25.45 -37.50 8.30
C ALA A 132 -25.82 -37.69 9.78
N GLU A 133 -25.00 -37.23 10.70
CA GLU A 133 -25.27 -37.25 12.13
C GLU A 133 -26.49 -36.36 12.48
N GLN A 134 -26.46 -35.11 12.03
CA GLN A 134 -27.56 -34.17 12.27
C GLN A 134 -28.85 -34.61 11.56
N GLN A 135 -28.75 -35.18 10.36
CA GLN A 135 -29.90 -35.76 9.65
C GLN A 135 -30.53 -36.91 10.45
N ARG A 136 -29.74 -37.83 10.96
CA ARG A 136 -30.26 -38.95 11.82
C ARG A 136 -30.94 -38.43 13.07
N LEU A 137 -30.37 -37.43 13.72
CA LEU A 137 -30.94 -36.83 14.93
C LEU A 137 -32.29 -36.15 14.61
N TYR A 138 -32.34 -35.37 13.52
CA TYR A 138 -33.58 -34.75 13.01
C TYR A 138 -34.69 -35.79 12.78
N GLU A 139 -34.38 -36.85 12.04
CA GLU A 139 -35.34 -37.90 11.73
C GLU A 139 -35.80 -38.67 13.00
N THR A 140 -34.89 -38.90 13.94
CA THR A 140 -35.23 -39.60 15.19
C THR A 140 -36.15 -38.77 16.07
N ARG A 141 -35.84 -37.47 16.28
CA ARG A 141 -36.71 -36.56 17.04
C ARG A 141 -38.09 -36.40 16.40
N ARG A 142 -38.13 -36.23 15.07
CA ARG A 142 -39.38 -36.12 14.32
C ARG A 142 -40.22 -37.41 14.40
N ARG A 143 -39.59 -38.60 14.28
CA ARG A 143 -40.27 -39.90 14.43
C ARG A 143 -40.83 -40.09 15.85
N SER A 144 -40.09 -39.68 16.86
CA SER A 144 -40.54 -39.73 18.25
C SER A 144 -41.79 -38.90 18.49
N LEU A 145 -41.78 -37.63 18.01
CA LEU A 145 -42.94 -36.74 18.10
C LEU A 145 -44.15 -37.33 17.33
N ALA A 146 -43.91 -37.75 16.09
CA ALA A 146 -44.98 -38.34 15.26
C ALA A 146 -45.59 -39.63 15.86
N GLY A 147 -44.75 -40.48 16.46
CA GLY A 147 -45.19 -41.67 17.16
C GLY A 147 -46.08 -41.35 18.39
N SER A 148 -45.60 -40.40 19.23
CA SER A 148 -46.36 -40.00 20.43
C SER A 148 -47.66 -39.32 20.09
N THR A 149 -47.70 -38.43 19.06
CA THR A 149 -48.90 -37.76 18.62
C THR A 149 -49.85 -38.73 17.88
N GLY A 150 -49.30 -39.69 17.12
CA GLY A 150 -50.06 -40.74 16.42
C GLY A 150 -50.87 -41.64 17.35
N LEU A 151 -50.29 -42.06 18.48
CA LEU A 151 -51.02 -42.82 19.49
C LEU A 151 -52.20 -42.03 20.11
N ILE A 152 -52.01 -40.72 20.28
CA ILE A 152 -53.11 -39.85 20.73
C ILE A 152 -54.17 -39.70 19.66
N ASP A 153 -53.77 -39.57 18.38
CA ASP A 153 -54.71 -39.49 17.24
C ASP A 153 -55.54 -40.76 17.09
N GLU A 154 -54.96 -41.94 17.30
CA GLU A 154 -55.70 -43.20 17.36
C GLU A 154 -56.73 -43.20 18.51
N SER A 155 -56.30 -42.75 19.70
CA SER A 155 -57.21 -42.61 20.85
C SER A 155 -58.35 -41.62 20.59
N LEU A 156 -58.02 -40.49 19.99
CA LEU A 156 -59.01 -39.48 19.57
C LEU A 156 -60.02 -40.04 18.52
N ALA A 157 -59.53 -40.86 17.58
CA ALA A 157 -60.39 -41.49 16.58
C ALA A 157 -61.36 -42.48 17.21
N LEU A 158 -60.94 -43.21 18.26
CA LEU A 158 -61.83 -44.11 19.05
C LEU A 158 -62.89 -43.29 19.80
N ILE A 159 -62.45 -42.31 20.60
CA ILE A 159 -63.39 -41.49 21.39
C ILE A 159 -64.37 -40.73 20.50
N ASN A 160 -63.94 -40.19 19.34
CA ASN A 160 -64.85 -39.52 18.40
C ASN A 160 -65.93 -40.47 17.87
N ARG A 161 -65.62 -41.74 17.65
CA ARG A 161 -66.62 -42.77 17.30
C ARG A 161 -67.57 -43.03 18.47
N GLU A 162 -67.09 -43.19 19.71
CA GLU A 162 -67.90 -43.35 20.88
C GLU A 162 -68.84 -42.16 21.14
N VAL A 163 -68.36 -40.95 20.98
CA VAL A 163 -69.17 -39.73 21.08
C VAL A 163 -70.30 -39.73 20.02
N GLY A 164 -69.97 -40.08 18.74
CA GLY A 164 -70.96 -40.17 17.69
C GLY A 164 -72.05 -41.22 17.96
N ILE A 165 -71.67 -42.40 18.48
CA ILE A 165 -72.64 -43.44 18.88
C ILE A 165 -73.49 -42.91 20.06
N GLY A 166 -72.85 -42.31 21.09
CA GLY A 166 -73.58 -41.76 22.23
C GLY A 166 -74.60 -40.70 21.87
N GLU A 167 -74.20 -39.78 20.97
CA GLU A 167 -75.11 -38.72 20.46
C GLU A 167 -76.33 -39.34 19.72
N SER A 168 -76.08 -40.37 18.91
CA SER A 168 -77.21 -41.05 18.22
C SER A 168 -78.15 -41.76 19.17
N LEU A 169 -77.62 -42.39 20.27
CA LEU A 169 -78.40 -43.03 21.29
C LEU A 169 -79.21 -42.02 22.15
N ILE A 170 -78.70 -40.83 22.41
CA ILE A 170 -79.46 -39.78 23.07
C ILE A 170 -80.68 -39.40 22.24
N ALA A 171 -80.52 -39.22 20.90
CA ALA A 171 -81.61 -38.94 20.01
C ALA A 171 -82.80 -39.91 20.04
N THR A 172 -82.46 -41.19 20.41
CA THR A 172 -83.46 -42.31 20.62
C THR A 172 -83.88 -42.48 22.07
N GLY A 173 -83.32 -41.69 23.03
CA GLY A 173 -83.65 -41.77 24.44
C GLY A 173 -82.88 -42.95 25.14
N ALA A 174 -81.95 -43.62 24.46
CA ALA A 174 -81.24 -44.82 24.94
C ALA A 174 -79.93 -44.54 25.69
N ALA A 175 -79.44 -43.30 25.75
CA ALA A 175 -78.24 -42.93 26.48
C ALA A 175 -78.41 -41.64 27.31
N SER A 176 -77.55 -41.51 28.38
CA SER A 176 -77.52 -40.32 29.23
C SER A 176 -76.67 -39.21 28.64
N ASN A 177 -77.16 -37.96 28.68
CA ASN A 177 -76.37 -36.77 28.36
C ASN A 177 -75.06 -36.66 29.16
N VAL A 178 -75.06 -37.16 30.42
CA VAL A 178 -73.88 -37.09 31.28
C VAL A 178 -72.74 -37.98 30.73
N GLU A 179 -73.08 -39.15 30.16
CA GLU A 179 -72.04 -40.03 29.57
C GLU A 179 -71.40 -39.44 28.34
N VAL A 180 -72.16 -38.81 27.44
CA VAL A 180 -71.64 -38.12 26.27
C VAL A 180 -70.78 -36.88 26.68
N LEU A 181 -71.18 -36.16 27.71
CA LEU A 181 -70.36 -35.08 28.28
C LEU A 181 -69.05 -35.59 28.86
N ARG A 182 -69.02 -36.76 29.49
CA ARG A 182 -67.82 -37.40 29.97
C ARG A 182 -66.87 -37.74 28.83
N LEU A 183 -67.35 -38.34 27.75
CA LEU A 183 -66.55 -38.64 26.56
C LEU A 183 -66.00 -37.39 25.86
N LYS A 184 -66.84 -36.33 25.75
CA LYS A 184 -66.39 -35.04 25.21
C LYS A 184 -65.27 -34.41 26.06
N ARG A 185 -65.35 -34.51 27.39
CA ARG A 185 -64.27 -34.05 28.30
C ARG A 185 -62.98 -34.85 28.03
N GLN A 186 -63.08 -36.20 27.99
CA GLN A 186 -61.96 -37.06 27.71
C GLN A 186 -61.32 -36.80 26.34
N ARG A 187 -62.11 -36.46 25.30
CA ARG A 187 -61.60 -35.97 24.01
C ARG A 187 -60.83 -34.69 24.15
N ALA A 188 -61.38 -33.68 24.87
CA ALA A 188 -60.71 -32.41 25.11
C ALA A 188 -59.38 -32.57 25.87
N ASP A 189 -59.32 -33.48 26.83
CA ASP A 189 -58.10 -33.80 27.57
C ASP A 189 -57.00 -34.42 26.67
N LEU A 190 -57.40 -35.27 25.69
CA LEU A 190 -56.46 -35.80 24.70
C LEU A 190 -56.02 -34.78 23.69
N ASP A 191 -56.93 -33.88 23.22
CA ASP A 191 -56.56 -32.76 22.35
C ASP A 191 -55.58 -31.81 23.04
N LEU A 192 -55.82 -31.51 24.34
CA LEU A 192 -54.91 -30.73 25.16
C LEU A 192 -53.55 -31.40 25.27
N LYS A 193 -53.53 -32.72 25.59
CA LYS A 193 -52.27 -33.50 25.72
C LYS A 193 -51.48 -33.50 24.41
N LYS A 194 -52.13 -33.62 23.25
CA LYS A 194 -51.50 -33.54 21.93
C LYS A 194 -50.91 -32.18 21.69
N ALA A 195 -51.65 -31.10 22.00
CA ALA A 195 -51.17 -29.71 21.87
C ALA A 195 -50.00 -29.44 22.78
N ASP A 196 -50.02 -29.94 24.02
CA ASP A 196 -48.91 -29.80 25.00
C ASP A 196 -47.61 -30.45 24.50
N LEU A 197 -47.68 -31.71 24.01
CA LEU A 197 -46.52 -32.41 23.49
C LEU A 197 -45.88 -31.65 22.32
N ARG A 198 -46.70 -31.12 21.45
CA ARG A 198 -46.22 -30.31 20.31
C ARG A 198 -45.61 -29.00 20.76
N SER A 199 -46.28 -28.32 21.70
CA SER A 199 -45.77 -27.08 22.28
C SER A 199 -44.45 -27.27 23.00
N GLN A 200 -44.32 -28.29 23.82
CA GLN A 200 -43.07 -28.62 24.52
C GLN A 200 -41.92 -28.88 23.56
N TYR A 201 -42.17 -29.67 22.51
CA TYR A 201 -41.16 -29.93 21.47
C TYR A 201 -40.69 -28.64 20.77
N LEU A 202 -41.63 -27.76 20.39
CA LEU A 202 -41.27 -26.50 19.72
C LEU A 202 -40.57 -25.51 20.65
N VAL A 203 -40.98 -25.42 21.93
CA VAL A 203 -40.34 -24.56 22.91
C VAL A 203 -38.91 -25.00 23.16
N GLU A 204 -38.69 -26.31 23.33
CA GLU A 204 -37.36 -26.90 23.51
C GLU A 204 -36.48 -26.64 22.27
N ALA A 205 -37.01 -26.92 21.08
CA ALA A 205 -36.28 -26.66 19.83
C ALA A 205 -35.91 -25.17 19.63
N ARG A 206 -36.79 -24.23 20.00
CA ARG A 206 -36.53 -22.79 19.95
C ARG A 206 -35.48 -22.34 20.94
N GLN A 207 -35.53 -22.87 22.19
CA GLN A 207 -34.51 -22.57 23.21
C GLN A 207 -33.14 -23.06 22.78
N ASP A 208 -33.06 -24.28 22.24
CA ASP A 208 -31.80 -24.82 21.72
C ASP A 208 -31.32 -24.05 20.50
N LEU A 209 -32.24 -23.68 19.60
CA LEU A 209 -31.89 -22.83 18.44
C LEU A 209 -31.29 -21.48 18.85
N ALA A 210 -31.87 -20.83 19.86
CA ALA A 210 -31.36 -19.58 20.37
C ALA A 210 -29.91 -19.72 20.89
N LYS A 211 -29.65 -20.77 21.70
CA LYS A 211 -28.31 -21.04 22.24
C LYS A 211 -27.29 -21.33 21.13
N VAL A 212 -27.67 -22.19 20.18
CA VAL A 212 -26.78 -22.58 19.08
C VAL A 212 -26.55 -21.43 18.12
N SER A 213 -27.55 -20.55 17.90
CA SER A 213 -27.40 -19.36 17.08
C SER A 213 -26.40 -18.39 17.71
N GLU A 214 -26.48 -18.16 19.01
CA GLU A 214 -25.50 -17.35 19.75
C GLU A 214 -24.07 -17.97 19.64
N GLU A 215 -23.96 -19.29 19.74
CA GLU A 215 -22.67 -19.98 19.58
C GLU A 215 -22.10 -19.80 18.16
N VAL A 216 -22.92 -19.91 17.13
CA VAL A 216 -22.51 -19.68 15.72
C VAL A 216 -22.04 -18.23 15.54
N GLU A 217 -22.79 -17.26 16.07
CA GLU A 217 -22.42 -15.82 15.99
C GLU A 217 -21.12 -15.52 16.75
N ALA A 218 -20.89 -16.15 17.90
CA ALA A 218 -19.68 -16.00 18.68
C ALA A 218 -18.46 -16.66 18.02
N LEU A 219 -18.63 -17.84 17.41
CA LEU A 219 -17.52 -18.60 16.81
C LEU A 219 -17.11 -18.06 15.43
N ALA A 220 -18.02 -17.48 14.66
CA ALA A 220 -17.73 -16.99 13.32
C ALA A 220 -16.60 -15.95 13.28
N PRO A 221 -16.56 -14.89 14.13
CA PRO A 221 -15.45 -13.96 14.17
C PRO A 221 -14.16 -14.59 14.70
N VAL A 222 -14.25 -15.55 15.61
CA VAL A 222 -13.08 -16.28 16.13
C VAL A 222 -12.37 -17.05 15.02
N VAL A 223 -13.14 -17.79 14.22
CA VAL A 223 -12.59 -18.54 13.06
C VAL A 223 -11.94 -17.58 12.06
N ARG A 224 -12.60 -16.45 11.74
CA ARG A 224 -12.03 -15.46 10.84
C ARG A 224 -10.72 -14.88 11.38
N GLY A 225 -10.70 -14.43 12.63
CA GLY A 225 -9.50 -13.85 13.24
C GLY A 225 -8.33 -14.84 13.27
N ARG A 226 -8.58 -16.11 13.65
CA ARG A 226 -7.55 -17.15 13.64
C ARG A 226 -7.07 -17.49 12.23
N SER A 227 -7.96 -17.51 11.24
CA SER A 227 -7.60 -17.70 9.83
C SER A 227 -6.72 -16.56 9.31
N ASP A 228 -7.04 -15.31 9.68
CA ASP A 228 -6.19 -14.14 9.32
C ASP A 228 -4.80 -14.24 9.96
N THR A 229 -4.72 -14.68 11.22
CA THR A 229 -3.45 -14.96 11.89
C THR A 229 -2.64 -16.01 11.12
N LEU A 230 -3.27 -17.11 10.71
CA LEU A 230 -2.63 -18.16 9.92
C LEU A 230 -2.12 -17.62 8.56
N GLN A 231 -2.89 -16.77 7.88
CA GLN A 231 -2.48 -16.16 6.61
C GLN A 231 -1.28 -15.24 6.79
N ARG A 232 -1.22 -14.47 7.89
CA ARG A 232 -0.10 -13.57 8.20
C ARG A 232 1.22 -14.29 8.49
N LEU A 233 1.20 -15.59 8.81
CA LEU A 233 2.42 -16.38 8.93
C LEU A 233 3.14 -16.59 7.60
N THR A 234 2.47 -16.35 6.48
CA THR A 234 3.08 -16.32 5.15
C THR A 234 3.39 -14.87 4.77
N LEU A 235 4.64 -14.46 4.97
CA LEU A 235 5.10 -13.11 4.68
C LEU A 235 5.35 -12.96 3.18
N ARG A 236 4.60 -12.05 2.54
CA ARG A 236 4.73 -11.72 1.12
C ARG A 236 5.21 -10.29 0.95
N SER A 237 5.96 -10.03 -0.12
CA SER A 237 6.38 -8.66 -0.42
C SER A 237 5.17 -7.79 -0.78
N PRO A 238 5.00 -6.64 -0.12
CA PRO A 238 3.95 -5.68 -0.48
C PRO A 238 4.31 -4.87 -1.73
N VAL A 239 5.61 -4.85 -2.13
CA VAL A 239 6.12 -4.06 -3.24
C VAL A 239 7.11 -4.86 -4.07
N ARG A 240 7.28 -4.47 -5.34
CA ARG A 240 8.37 -4.97 -6.18
C ARG A 240 9.68 -4.35 -5.71
N GLY A 241 10.64 -5.15 -5.29
CA GLY A 241 11.89 -4.63 -4.72
C GLY A 241 12.98 -5.68 -4.59
N VAL A 242 14.10 -5.25 -4.01
CA VAL A 242 15.25 -6.10 -3.69
C VAL A 242 15.35 -6.23 -2.18
N VAL A 243 15.51 -7.45 -1.68
CA VAL A 243 15.77 -7.70 -0.27
C VAL A 243 17.17 -7.19 0.07
N LYS A 244 17.26 -6.25 1.01
CA LYS A 244 18.52 -5.61 1.41
C LYS A 244 19.14 -6.29 2.62
N ASN A 245 18.34 -6.59 3.62
CA ASN A 245 18.79 -7.13 4.89
C ASN A 245 17.84 -8.22 5.36
N ILE A 246 18.37 -9.37 5.80
CA ILE A 246 17.62 -10.49 6.37
C ILE A 246 18.15 -10.68 7.79
N GLU A 247 17.35 -10.34 8.80
CA GLU A 247 17.78 -10.45 10.19
C GLU A 247 17.76 -11.91 10.69
N VAL A 248 16.76 -12.68 10.25
CA VAL A 248 16.64 -14.10 10.60
C VAL A 248 16.81 -14.94 9.35
N SER A 249 18.03 -15.41 9.11
CA SER A 249 18.40 -16.23 7.94
C SER A 249 18.39 -17.74 8.20
N THR A 250 18.30 -18.15 9.45
CA THR A 250 18.39 -19.56 9.87
C THR A 250 17.01 -20.19 9.86
N ILE A 251 16.88 -21.35 9.18
CA ILE A 251 15.65 -22.18 9.27
C ILE A 251 15.52 -22.69 10.70
N GLY A 252 14.35 -22.54 11.31
CA GLY A 252 14.14 -22.82 12.73
C GLY A 252 14.47 -21.66 13.67
N GLY A 253 14.95 -20.52 13.12
CA GLY A 253 15.18 -19.31 13.90
C GLY A 253 13.86 -18.73 14.46
N VAL A 254 13.94 -18.18 15.67
CA VAL A 254 12.79 -17.58 16.36
C VAL A 254 12.67 -16.12 15.99
N VAL A 255 11.49 -15.73 15.51
CA VAL A 255 11.12 -14.33 15.30
C VAL A 255 10.21 -13.90 16.45
N PRO A 256 10.59 -12.89 17.25
CA PRO A 256 9.71 -12.39 18.30
C PRO A 256 8.49 -11.68 17.71
N PRO A 257 7.40 -11.51 18.48
CA PRO A 257 6.28 -10.65 18.10
C PRO A 257 6.78 -9.24 17.75
N ASN A 258 6.28 -8.66 16.65
CA ASN A 258 6.76 -7.41 16.07
C ASN A 258 8.24 -7.40 15.67
N GLY A 259 8.87 -8.58 15.61
CA GLY A 259 10.26 -8.74 15.17
C GLY A 259 10.42 -8.39 13.70
N LYS A 260 11.51 -7.70 13.39
CA LYS A 260 11.91 -7.39 12.03
C LYS A 260 12.47 -8.67 11.38
N VAL A 261 11.97 -9.01 10.21
CA VAL A 261 12.41 -10.22 9.48
C VAL A 261 13.35 -9.82 8.35
N MET A 262 12.99 -8.83 7.56
CA MET A 262 13.80 -8.33 6.44
C MET A 262 13.41 -6.92 6.02
N GLU A 263 14.30 -6.29 5.26
CA GLU A 263 14.08 -5.01 4.61
C GLU A 263 13.98 -5.19 3.10
N ILE A 264 13.04 -4.46 2.49
CA ILE A 264 12.84 -4.47 1.04
C ILE A 264 13.03 -3.05 0.53
N VAL A 265 13.95 -2.89 -0.41
CA VAL A 265 14.14 -1.65 -1.14
C VAL A 265 13.28 -1.71 -2.41
N PRO A 266 12.25 -0.85 -2.52
CA PRO A 266 11.41 -0.83 -3.69
C PRO A 266 12.21 -0.49 -4.96
N LEU A 267 11.83 -1.11 -6.08
CA LEU A 267 12.31 -0.77 -7.42
C LEU A 267 11.22 0.05 -8.09
N ASP A 268 11.21 1.34 -7.82
CA ASP A 268 10.26 2.26 -8.42
C ASP A 268 10.70 2.65 -9.84
N ASP A 269 9.74 2.91 -10.71
CA ASP A 269 9.99 3.38 -12.09
C ASP A 269 10.55 4.82 -12.12
N ARG A 270 10.45 5.55 -11.00
CA ARG A 270 10.93 6.93 -10.87
C ARG A 270 11.97 7.01 -9.78
N LEU A 271 13.14 7.50 -10.14
CA LEU A 271 14.25 7.66 -9.22
C LEU A 271 14.27 9.08 -8.66
N LEU A 272 14.64 9.16 -7.40
CA LEU A 272 14.87 10.41 -6.70
C LEU A 272 16.39 10.53 -6.44
N ILE A 273 16.96 11.67 -6.78
CA ILE A 273 18.37 11.94 -6.49
C ILE A 273 18.41 12.85 -5.27
N GLU A 274 18.90 12.32 -4.17
CA GLU A 274 19.19 13.12 -2.98
C GLU A 274 20.55 13.79 -3.15
N THR A 275 20.55 15.09 -3.41
CA THR A 275 21.77 15.89 -3.63
C THR A 275 22.06 16.80 -2.46
N ARG A 276 23.35 16.97 -2.17
CA ARG A 276 23.88 17.87 -1.15
C ARG A 276 24.27 19.19 -1.82
N ILE A 277 23.61 20.27 -1.44
CA ILE A 277 23.82 21.59 -2.01
C ILE A 277 24.42 22.51 -0.94
N SER A 278 25.37 23.33 -1.35
CA SER A 278 25.99 24.34 -0.48
C SER A 278 24.95 25.38 0.00
N PRO A 279 25.02 25.84 1.26
CA PRO A 279 24.19 26.94 1.75
C PRO A 279 24.31 28.23 0.92
N ARG A 280 25.39 28.42 0.18
CA ARG A 280 25.59 29.59 -0.69
C ARG A 280 24.68 29.57 -1.92
N ASP A 281 24.32 28.38 -2.40
CA ASP A 281 23.60 28.20 -3.67
C ASP A 281 22.10 27.99 -3.46
N ILE A 282 21.70 27.62 -2.22
CA ILE A 282 20.30 27.26 -1.92
C ILE A 282 19.31 28.42 -2.14
N ALA A 283 19.77 29.66 -1.96
CA ALA A 283 18.94 30.85 -2.15
C ALA A 283 18.37 30.97 -3.58
N PHE A 284 19.04 30.34 -4.56
CA PHE A 284 18.66 30.38 -5.97
C PHE A 284 17.93 29.13 -6.44
N ILE A 285 17.76 28.15 -5.57
CA ILE A 285 17.10 26.88 -5.91
C ILE A 285 15.65 26.92 -5.45
N ARG A 286 14.74 26.49 -6.33
CA ARG A 286 13.29 26.41 -6.07
C ARG A 286 12.74 25.10 -6.60
N PRO A 287 11.70 24.54 -5.96
CA PRO A 287 10.96 23.42 -6.54
C PRO A 287 10.46 23.77 -7.95
N GLY A 288 10.50 22.78 -8.85
CA GLY A 288 10.11 22.94 -10.24
C GLY A 288 11.25 23.35 -11.20
N GLN A 289 12.44 23.66 -10.71
CA GLN A 289 13.57 23.99 -11.58
C GLN A 289 14.10 22.74 -12.29
N ARG A 290 14.53 22.92 -13.54
CA ARG A 290 15.17 21.85 -14.33
C ARG A 290 16.53 21.52 -13.76
N ALA A 291 16.86 20.24 -13.78
CA ALA A 291 18.15 19.73 -13.36
C ALA A 291 18.65 18.67 -14.36
N SER A 292 19.95 18.67 -14.59
CA SER A 292 20.64 17.62 -15.35
C SER A 292 21.39 16.72 -14.38
N VAL A 293 21.04 15.43 -14.35
CA VAL A 293 21.64 14.45 -13.46
C VAL A 293 22.63 13.57 -14.20
N LYS A 294 23.86 13.53 -13.72
CA LYS A 294 24.96 12.72 -14.24
C LYS A 294 25.24 11.60 -13.27
N ILE A 295 25.13 10.34 -13.71
CA ILE A 295 25.44 9.18 -12.89
C ILE A 295 26.91 8.86 -12.99
N THR A 296 27.64 8.85 -11.90
CA THR A 296 29.10 8.68 -11.89
C THR A 296 29.56 7.33 -12.42
N ALA A 297 28.71 6.30 -12.36
CA ALA A 297 29.00 4.97 -12.89
C ALA A 297 29.04 4.91 -14.44
N TYR A 298 28.54 5.94 -15.13
CA TYR A 298 28.48 6.02 -16.58
C TYR A 298 29.16 7.24 -17.10
N ASP A 299 29.95 7.12 -18.17
CA ASP A 299 30.62 8.25 -18.79
C ASP A 299 29.60 9.20 -19.43
N TYR A 300 29.51 10.41 -18.89
CA TYR A 300 28.59 11.44 -19.36
C TYR A 300 28.74 11.80 -20.84
N SER A 301 29.97 11.74 -21.36
CA SER A 301 30.27 12.06 -22.78
C SER A 301 29.62 11.06 -23.76
N ILE A 302 29.44 9.83 -23.32
CA ILE A 302 28.91 8.73 -24.12
C ILE A 302 27.40 8.55 -23.89
N PHE A 303 26.97 8.60 -22.62
CA PHE A 303 25.60 8.24 -22.21
C PHE A 303 24.72 9.46 -21.99
N GLY A 304 25.31 10.67 -21.91
CA GLY A 304 24.57 11.89 -21.54
C GLY A 304 24.13 11.92 -20.07
N GLY A 305 23.23 12.82 -19.75
CA GLY A 305 22.61 12.94 -18.45
C GLY A 305 21.12 12.65 -18.49
N LEU A 306 20.54 12.40 -17.32
CA LEU A 306 19.09 12.33 -17.15
C LEU A 306 18.53 13.74 -16.93
N GLU A 307 17.44 14.04 -17.63
CA GLU A 307 16.65 15.20 -17.30
C GLU A 307 15.85 14.95 -16.04
N GLY A 308 15.84 15.92 -15.16
CA GLY A 308 15.11 15.91 -13.91
C GLY A 308 14.55 17.27 -13.54
N GLU A 309 13.83 17.28 -12.45
CA GLU A 309 13.20 18.48 -11.90
C GLU A 309 13.35 18.45 -10.37
N VAL A 310 13.65 19.60 -9.77
CA VAL A 310 13.70 19.75 -8.32
C VAL A 310 12.32 19.47 -7.74
N SER A 311 12.20 18.41 -6.97
CA SER A 311 10.94 17.98 -6.33
C SER A 311 10.70 18.68 -5.00
N SER A 312 11.73 18.70 -4.15
CA SER A 312 11.65 19.31 -2.81
C SER A 312 13.04 19.69 -2.30
N ILE A 313 13.05 20.56 -1.30
CA ILE A 313 14.24 21.07 -0.64
C ILE A 313 14.06 20.85 0.86
N SER A 314 15.07 20.36 1.56
CA SER A 314 15.04 20.26 3.02
C SER A 314 14.84 21.65 3.65
N PRO A 315 13.93 21.79 4.64
CA PRO A 315 13.70 23.07 5.29
C PRO A 315 14.87 23.51 6.18
N ASP A 316 15.76 22.60 6.53
CA ASP A 316 16.89 22.85 7.43
C ASP A 316 18.21 22.31 6.86
N THR A 317 19.33 22.88 7.34
CA THR A 317 20.67 22.41 7.03
C THR A 317 21.00 21.13 7.81
N ILE A 318 21.74 20.26 7.16
CA ILE A 318 22.23 19.03 7.76
C ILE A 318 23.73 19.12 7.88
N ARG A 319 24.23 18.70 9.01
CA ARG A 319 25.65 18.60 9.28
C ARG A 319 26.21 17.35 8.62
N ASP A 320 27.37 17.45 7.98
CA ASP A 320 28.03 16.28 7.40
C ASP A 320 28.56 15.38 8.53
N GLU A 321 28.32 14.06 8.42
CA GLU A 321 28.72 13.08 9.44
C GLU A 321 30.22 12.88 9.50
N VAL A 322 30.93 13.08 8.38
CA VAL A 322 32.39 12.90 8.28
C VAL A 322 33.13 14.19 8.65
N ASN A 323 32.62 15.33 8.19
CA ASN A 323 33.21 16.65 8.42
C ASN A 323 32.18 17.55 9.14
N PRO A 324 32.17 17.61 10.46
CA PRO A 324 31.16 18.32 11.24
C PRO A 324 31.09 19.84 10.99
N ASP A 325 32.08 20.44 10.37
CA ASP A 325 32.13 21.86 10.05
C ASP A 325 31.40 22.20 8.71
N ILE A 326 31.03 21.16 7.95
CA ILE A 326 30.34 21.32 6.67
C ILE A 326 28.85 21.15 6.87
N TYR A 327 28.09 22.17 6.46
CA TYR A 327 26.63 22.15 6.42
C TYR A 327 26.16 22.14 4.96
N TYR A 328 25.09 21.39 4.69
CA TYR A 328 24.48 21.32 3.36
C TYR A 328 22.97 21.22 3.47
N TYR A 329 22.28 21.63 2.40
CA TYR A 329 20.86 21.35 2.22
C TYR A 329 20.67 20.08 1.39
N ARG A 330 19.69 19.27 1.74
CA ARG A 330 19.26 18.17 0.88
C ARG A 330 18.26 18.69 -0.14
N VAL A 331 18.59 18.51 -1.39
CA VAL A 331 17.69 18.82 -2.52
C VAL A 331 17.38 17.52 -3.24
N PHE A 332 16.09 17.26 -3.42
CA PHE A 332 15.60 16.07 -4.09
C PHE A 332 15.25 16.40 -5.53
N VAL A 333 15.94 15.76 -6.46
CA VAL A 333 15.70 15.89 -7.90
C VAL A 333 15.03 14.63 -8.40
N ARG A 334 13.83 14.75 -8.97
CA ARG A 334 13.09 13.65 -9.58
C ARG A 334 13.50 13.53 -11.04
N THR A 335 13.96 12.33 -11.45
CA THR A 335 14.27 12.05 -12.84
C THR A 335 13.02 11.73 -13.65
N ARG A 336 13.04 12.01 -14.95
CA ARG A 336 11.96 11.65 -15.87
C ARG A 336 12.05 10.21 -16.35
N SER A 337 13.24 9.60 -16.28
CA SER A 337 13.54 8.25 -16.72
C SER A 337 14.30 7.48 -15.66
N ASP A 338 14.13 6.17 -15.64
CA ASP A 338 14.78 5.19 -14.77
C ASP A 338 16.07 4.60 -15.38
N ALA A 339 16.39 4.95 -16.63
CA ALA A 339 17.52 4.42 -17.35
C ALA A 339 18.14 5.47 -18.28
N LEU A 340 19.44 5.35 -18.48
CA LEU A 340 20.17 6.05 -19.53
C LEU A 340 20.01 5.26 -20.85
N VAL A 341 19.91 5.99 -21.97
CA VAL A 341 19.83 5.38 -23.30
C VAL A 341 21.00 5.91 -24.12
N ASN A 342 21.84 4.99 -24.60
CA ASN A 342 22.95 5.39 -25.48
C ASN A 342 22.47 5.69 -26.92
N LYS A 343 23.35 6.24 -27.76
CA LYS A 343 23.04 6.55 -29.17
C LYS A 343 22.61 5.33 -29.99
N ALA A 344 22.92 4.10 -29.52
CA ALA A 344 22.53 2.83 -30.16
C ALA A 344 21.19 2.29 -29.64
N GLY A 345 20.45 3.02 -28.80
CA GLY A 345 19.16 2.61 -28.26
C GLY A 345 19.22 1.59 -27.10
N ARG A 346 20.41 1.24 -26.60
CA ARG A 346 20.54 0.32 -25.45
C ARG A 346 20.24 1.07 -24.16
N ARG A 347 19.39 0.46 -23.32
CA ARG A 347 19.02 1.00 -21.99
C ARG A 347 19.97 0.49 -20.93
N PHE A 348 20.40 1.39 -20.05
CA PHE A 348 21.27 1.13 -18.92
C PHE A 348 20.49 1.52 -17.66
N PRO A 349 20.01 0.52 -16.90
CA PRO A 349 19.19 0.79 -15.72
C PRO A 349 20.00 1.47 -14.64
N ILE A 350 19.36 2.41 -13.95
CA ILE A 350 19.93 3.08 -12.79
C ILE A 350 19.33 2.43 -11.55
N VAL A 351 20.19 2.07 -10.60
CA VAL A 351 19.77 1.40 -9.38
C VAL A 351 19.97 2.30 -8.16
N PRO A 352 19.11 2.21 -7.14
CA PRO A 352 19.32 2.89 -5.87
C PRO A 352 20.71 2.62 -5.30
N GLY A 353 21.31 3.65 -4.69
CA GLY A 353 22.68 3.60 -4.16
C GLY A 353 23.77 4.10 -5.12
N MET A 354 23.50 4.26 -6.41
CA MET A 354 24.48 4.86 -7.33
C MET A 354 24.74 6.33 -6.97
N ILE A 355 26.00 6.75 -7.12
CA ILE A 355 26.42 8.13 -6.92
C ILE A 355 26.06 8.95 -8.16
N ALA A 356 25.53 10.14 -7.94
CA ALA A 356 25.12 11.06 -9.00
C ALA A 356 25.54 12.49 -8.69
N THR A 357 25.75 13.29 -9.73
CA THR A 357 25.92 14.74 -9.63
C THR A 357 24.72 15.39 -10.31
N ALA A 358 24.07 16.33 -9.65
CA ALA A 358 22.97 17.09 -10.23
C ALA A 358 23.39 18.54 -10.43
N ASP A 359 23.22 19.00 -11.66
CA ASP A 359 23.39 20.38 -12.06
C ASP A 359 22.01 21.02 -12.17
N ILE A 360 21.66 21.85 -11.20
CA ILE A 360 20.35 22.52 -11.11
C ILE A 360 20.46 23.87 -11.79
N HIS A 361 19.61 24.14 -12.77
CA HIS A 361 19.58 25.41 -13.47
C HIS A 361 18.94 26.50 -12.57
N THR A 362 19.77 27.42 -12.10
CA THR A 362 19.38 28.51 -11.19
C THR A 362 19.03 29.80 -11.91
N GLY A 363 19.46 29.94 -13.17
CA GLY A 363 19.18 31.11 -13.97
C GLY A 363 20.12 31.25 -15.17
N SER A 364 20.11 32.43 -15.79
CA SER A 364 21.04 32.76 -16.84
C SER A 364 21.57 34.16 -16.59
N LYS A 365 22.88 34.34 -16.76
CA LYS A 365 23.55 35.66 -16.69
C LYS A 365 24.20 35.98 -18.02
N THR A 366 24.26 37.29 -18.37
CA THR A 366 24.97 37.69 -19.56
C THR A 366 26.48 37.66 -19.32
N ILE A 367 27.26 37.45 -20.39
CA ILE A 367 28.73 37.48 -20.32
C ILE A 367 29.22 38.77 -19.72
N LEU A 368 28.55 39.92 -20.07
CA LEU A 368 28.88 41.23 -19.52
C LEU A 368 28.70 41.27 -17.98
N GLN A 369 27.60 40.71 -17.44
CA GLN A 369 27.39 40.65 -16.00
C GLN A 369 28.46 39.81 -15.31
N TYR A 370 28.93 38.73 -15.96
CA TYR A 370 29.98 37.89 -15.45
C TYR A 370 31.33 38.62 -15.37
N LEU A 371 31.67 39.37 -16.40
CA LEU A 371 32.89 40.21 -16.46
C LEU A 371 32.89 41.35 -15.44
N LEU A 372 31.72 41.94 -15.15
CA LEU A 372 31.58 43.04 -14.20
C LEU A 372 31.52 42.59 -12.73
N LYS A 373 31.26 41.29 -12.46
CA LYS A 373 31.14 40.76 -11.12
C LYS A 373 32.34 41.00 -10.18
N PRO A 374 33.63 40.87 -10.64
CA PRO A 374 34.79 41.19 -9.80
C PRO A 374 34.92 42.70 -9.50
N LEU A 375 34.53 43.57 -10.45
CA LEU A 375 34.54 45.02 -10.24
C LEU A 375 33.50 45.45 -9.18
N ASN A 376 32.31 44.88 -9.22
CA ASN A 376 31.26 45.14 -8.20
C ASN A 376 31.72 44.67 -6.82
N ARG A 377 32.37 43.50 -6.69
CA ARG A 377 32.93 43.04 -5.44
C ARG A 377 34.06 43.94 -4.89
N ALA A 378 34.91 44.43 -5.75
CA ALA A 378 35.95 45.39 -5.36
C ALA A 378 35.35 46.71 -4.84
N GLN A 379 34.24 47.15 -5.43
CA GLN A 379 33.52 48.35 -5.01
C GLN A 379 32.81 48.18 -3.66
N GLU A 380 32.25 46.99 -3.40
CA GLU A 380 31.68 46.60 -2.08
C GLU A 380 32.75 46.52 -1.00
N ALA A 381 33.89 45.86 -1.26
CA ALA A 381 35.01 45.79 -0.35
C ALA A 381 35.63 47.15 0.02
N LEU A 382 35.53 48.15 -0.87
CA LEU A 382 35.93 49.52 -0.59
C LEU A 382 34.87 50.33 0.20
N ARG A 383 33.65 49.80 0.33
CA ARG A 383 32.56 50.43 1.10
C ARG A 383 32.46 49.89 2.53
N GLU A 384 32.99 48.70 2.82
CA GLU A 384 33.11 48.16 4.16
C GLU A 384 34.28 48.82 4.90
N ARG A 385 34.03 49.96 5.53
CA ARG A 385 34.87 50.55 6.53
C ARG A 385 34.03 50.88 7.75
#